data_c5eb1fab953a5743434ee77a111b506f
#
_entry.id   c5eb1fab953a5743434ee77a111b506f
#
_cell.length_a   1.000
_cell.length_b   1.000
_cell.length_c   1.000
_cell.angle_alpha   90.00
_cell.angle_beta   90.00
_cell.angle_gamma   90.00
#
_symmetry.space_group_name_H-M   'P 1'
#
loop_
_entity.id
_entity.type
_entity.pdbx_description
1 polymer ?
#
loop_
_entity_poly.entity_id
_entity_poly.type
_entity_poly.pdbx_seq_one_letter_code
_entity_poly.pdbx_strand_id
1 'polypeptide(L)'
;LEFTKLYQVPTASVRIFSAYGPGLRRQVLWDICQKAIAHDSVLLQGTGEESRDFIHALDIAKALVTIVKAAPLEGEAYNLAAGREVTIAELAGLVLKPWNLRGNWNLMATFQSGIPCIGKQTSQNCKP
;
A
#
# COMPACT_ATOMS: atom_id res chain seq x y z
N LEU A 1 20.50 -14.94 1.16
CA LEU A 1 20.95 -16.32 1.33
C LEU A 1 22.42 -16.51 0.96
N GLU A 2 22.86 -16.02 -0.20
CA GLU A 2 24.25 -16.20 -0.65
C GLU A 2 25.25 -15.45 0.24
N PHE A 3 24.99 -14.19 0.56
CA PHE A 3 25.87 -13.40 1.41
C PHE A 3 26.07 -14.02 2.80
N THR A 4 25.01 -14.56 3.39
CA THR A 4 25.11 -15.23 4.69
C THR A 4 25.96 -16.50 4.59
N LYS A 5 25.72 -17.31 3.56
CA LYS A 5 26.42 -18.59 3.40
C LYS A 5 27.86 -18.44 2.95
N LEU A 6 28.15 -17.52 2.01
CA LEU A 6 29.48 -17.37 1.43
C LEU A 6 30.38 -16.46 2.25
N TYR A 7 29.82 -15.42 2.85
CA TYR A 7 30.59 -14.38 3.55
C TYR A 7 30.33 -14.33 5.04
N GLN A 8 29.46 -15.21 5.56
CA GLN A 8 29.06 -15.25 6.97
C GLN A 8 28.54 -13.89 7.49
N VAL A 9 27.92 -13.10 6.61
CA VAL A 9 27.29 -11.85 6.98
C VAL A 9 25.87 -12.11 7.47
N PRO A 10 25.52 -11.76 8.72
CA PRO A 10 24.14 -11.90 9.21
C PRO A 10 23.18 -11.10 8.36
N THR A 11 22.21 -11.75 7.71
CA THR A 11 21.25 -11.09 6.81
C THR A 11 19.85 -11.64 6.98
N ALA A 12 18.86 -10.76 6.75
CA ALA A 12 17.48 -11.14 6.52
C ALA A 12 16.91 -10.30 5.36
N SER A 13 16.01 -10.88 4.59
CA SER A 13 15.30 -10.18 3.52
C SER A 13 13.91 -9.80 3.99
N VAL A 14 13.46 -8.57 3.66
CA VAL A 14 12.15 -8.09 4.05
C VAL A 14 11.36 -7.69 2.80
N ARG A 15 10.16 -8.26 2.64
CA ARG A 15 9.19 -7.90 1.61
C ARG A 15 8.13 -7.02 2.23
N ILE A 16 8.18 -5.73 1.92
CA ILE A 16 7.23 -4.75 2.44
C ILE A 16 6.06 -4.65 1.46
N PHE A 17 4.84 -4.77 1.97
CA PHE A 17 3.61 -4.65 1.19
C PHE A 17 3.30 -3.17 0.90
N SER A 18 2.03 -2.78 0.78
CA SER A 18 1.69 -1.39 0.42
C SER A 18 1.96 -0.44 1.59
N ALA A 19 3.21 0.04 1.67
CA ALA A 19 3.62 0.98 2.71
C ALA A 19 2.93 2.34 2.54
N TYR A 20 2.47 2.93 3.64
CA TYR A 20 1.95 4.29 3.66
C TYR A 20 2.40 5.05 4.91
N GLY A 21 2.28 6.37 4.89
CA GLY A 21 2.63 7.21 6.04
C GLY A 21 2.96 8.65 5.63
N PRO A 22 3.31 9.50 6.62
CA PRO A 22 3.68 10.90 6.37
C PRO A 22 4.82 11.01 5.36
N GLY A 23 4.70 11.95 4.41
CA GLY A 23 5.71 12.20 3.39
C GLY A 23 5.59 11.33 2.13
N LEU A 24 4.73 10.32 2.11
CA LEU A 24 4.47 9.54 0.90
C LEU A 24 3.70 10.40 -0.11
N ARG A 25 4.29 10.66 -1.28
CA ARG A 25 3.70 11.47 -2.37
C ARG A 25 3.46 10.63 -3.62
N ARG A 26 3.10 9.36 -3.44
CA ARG A 26 2.85 8.38 -4.50
C ARG A 26 1.79 7.38 -4.06
N GLN A 27 1.37 6.51 -4.95
CA GLN A 27 0.37 5.47 -4.75
C GLN A 27 -1.08 6.00 -4.62
N VAL A 28 -2.00 5.06 -4.67
CA VAL A 28 -3.44 5.32 -4.70
C VAL A 28 -3.93 6.18 -3.50
N LEU A 29 -3.39 5.96 -2.31
CA LEU A 29 -3.77 6.73 -1.13
C LEU A 29 -3.47 8.23 -1.31
N TRP A 30 -2.28 8.56 -1.82
CA TRP A 30 -1.91 9.95 -2.13
C TRP A 30 -2.79 10.54 -3.24
N ASP A 31 -3.05 9.75 -4.30
CA ASP A 31 -3.90 10.17 -5.43
C ASP A 31 -5.33 10.50 -4.97
N ILE A 32 -5.93 9.65 -4.12
CA ILE A 32 -7.24 9.91 -3.52
C ILE A 32 -7.22 11.23 -2.73
N CYS A 33 -6.22 11.42 -1.85
CA CYS A 33 -6.10 12.64 -1.04
C CYS A 33 -5.95 13.90 -1.91
N GLN A 34 -5.10 13.85 -2.94
CA GLN A 34 -4.90 15.00 -3.83
C GLN A 34 -6.17 15.34 -4.62
N LYS A 35 -6.86 14.35 -5.15
CA LYS A 35 -8.13 14.54 -5.87
C LYS A 35 -9.22 15.07 -4.93
N ALA A 36 -9.29 14.58 -3.71
CA ALA A 36 -10.25 15.05 -2.71
C ALA A 36 -10.01 16.51 -2.27
N ILE A 37 -8.75 16.98 -2.33
CA ILE A 37 -8.42 18.38 -2.05
C ILE A 37 -8.76 19.30 -3.24
N ALA A 38 -8.54 18.81 -4.46
CA ALA A 38 -8.60 19.61 -5.66
C ALA A 38 -10.00 19.67 -6.31
N HIS A 39 -10.87 18.69 -6.04
CA HIS A 39 -12.14 18.52 -6.76
C HIS A 39 -13.27 18.10 -5.83
N ASP A 40 -14.50 18.42 -6.24
CA ASP A 40 -15.74 18.00 -5.56
C ASP A 40 -16.09 16.52 -5.78
N SER A 41 -15.35 15.83 -6.64
CA SER A 41 -15.52 14.39 -6.91
C SER A 41 -14.16 13.74 -7.16
N VAL A 42 -14.04 12.48 -6.74
CA VAL A 42 -12.81 11.70 -6.90
C VAL A 42 -13.04 10.61 -7.94
N LEU A 43 -12.45 10.78 -9.12
CA LEU A 43 -12.45 9.77 -10.17
C LEU A 43 -11.20 8.90 -10.05
N LEU A 44 -11.39 7.60 -9.83
CA LEU A 44 -10.34 6.59 -9.72
C LEU A 44 -10.40 5.65 -10.93
N GLN A 45 -9.23 5.16 -11.34
CA GLN A 45 -9.13 4.14 -12.38
C GLN A 45 -9.26 2.76 -11.76
N GLY A 46 -9.86 1.82 -12.50
CA GLY A 46 -10.08 0.44 -12.08
C GLY A 46 -11.53 0.15 -11.73
N THR A 47 -11.77 -0.99 -11.12
CA THR A 47 -13.12 -1.42 -10.69
C THR A 47 -13.42 -1.03 -9.25
N GLY A 48 -12.38 -0.74 -8.46
CA GLY A 48 -12.47 -0.53 -7.02
C GLY A 48 -12.39 -1.83 -6.22
N GLU A 49 -12.46 -2.99 -6.88
CA GLU A 49 -12.37 -4.31 -6.25
C GLU A 49 -10.90 -4.76 -6.05
N GLU A 50 -9.97 -4.08 -6.70
CA GLU A 50 -8.55 -4.33 -6.50
C GLU A 50 -8.20 -4.10 -5.04
N SER A 51 -7.50 -5.05 -4.43
CA SER A 51 -7.20 -5.02 -3.02
C SER A 51 -5.69 -5.01 -2.75
N ARG A 52 -5.32 -4.49 -1.60
CA ARG A 52 -3.94 -4.46 -1.12
C ARG A 52 -3.91 -4.56 0.40
N ASP A 53 -2.81 -5.06 0.92
CA ASP A 53 -2.50 -4.96 2.34
C ASP A 53 -1.67 -3.69 2.59
N PHE A 54 -2.23 -2.74 3.32
CA PHE A 54 -1.61 -1.45 3.63
C PHE A 54 -0.97 -1.48 5.02
N ILE A 55 0.32 -1.22 5.09
CA ILE A 55 1.07 -1.17 6.34
C ILE A 55 1.65 0.23 6.59
N HIS A 56 1.50 0.74 7.80
CA HIS A 56 2.01 2.07 8.15
C HIS A 56 3.54 2.07 8.33
N ALA A 57 4.20 3.13 7.88
CA ALA A 57 5.66 3.26 7.92
C ALA A 57 6.26 3.09 9.33
N LEU A 58 5.57 3.54 10.38
CA LEU A 58 6.02 3.34 11.76
C LEU A 58 5.99 1.87 12.19
N ASP A 59 5.02 1.09 11.70
CA ASP A 59 4.94 -0.33 12.02
C ASP A 59 6.00 -1.12 11.25
N ILE A 60 6.31 -0.71 10.02
CA ILE A 60 7.48 -1.23 9.29
C ILE A 60 8.77 -0.97 10.09
N ALA A 61 8.97 0.26 10.58
CA ALA A 61 10.16 0.61 11.35
C ALA A 61 10.28 -0.23 12.64
N LYS A 62 9.18 -0.41 13.38
CA LYS A 62 9.15 -1.28 14.57
C LYS A 62 9.47 -2.73 14.22
N ALA A 63 8.88 -3.25 13.15
CA ALA A 63 9.11 -4.62 12.69
C ALA A 63 10.57 -4.84 12.29
N LEU A 64 11.18 -3.89 11.56
CA LEU A 64 12.60 -3.97 11.20
C LEU A 64 13.50 -4.01 12.43
N VAL A 65 13.24 -3.17 13.43
CA VAL A 65 13.99 -3.20 14.70
C VAL A 65 13.81 -4.53 15.43
N THR A 66 12.61 -5.10 15.41
CA THR A 66 12.32 -6.40 16.02
C THR A 66 13.07 -7.52 15.30
N ILE A 67 13.07 -7.53 13.97
CA ILE A 67 13.81 -8.50 13.17
C ILE A 67 15.31 -8.44 13.51
N VAL A 68 15.90 -7.26 13.52
CA VAL A 68 17.34 -7.09 13.85
C VAL A 68 17.68 -7.61 15.25
N LYS A 69 16.76 -7.47 16.22
CA LYS A 69 16.99 -7.88 17.61
C LYS A 69 16.72 -9.36 17.89
N ALA A 70 15.78 -9.95 17.18
CA ALA A 70 15.22 -11.25 17.56
C ALA A 70 15.35 -12.33 16.47
N ALA A 71 15.62 -11.96 15.22
CA ALA A 71 15.75 -12.93 14.14
C ALA A 71 17.15 -13.60 14.16
N PRO A 72 17.26 -14.85 13.70
CA PRO A 72 18.54 -15.54 13.56
C PRO A 72 19.51 -14.87 12.60
N LEU A 73 18.99 -14.13 11.60
CA LEU A 73 19.74 -13.48 10.52
C LEU A 73 20.57 -14.47 9.68
N GLU A 74 20.00 -15.64 9.43
CA GLU A 74 20.62 -16.72 8.65
C GLU A 74 20.23 -16.69 7.16
N GLY A 75 19.70 -15.55 6.67
CA GLY A 75 19.30 -15.34 5.28
C GLY A 75 17.81 -15.62 5.03
N GLU A 76 16.99 -15.67 6.07
CA GLU A 76 15.56 -15.86 5.98
C GLU A 76 14.84 -14.65 5.36
N ALA A 77 13.59 -14.86 4.95
CA ALA A 77 12.76 -13.81 4.36
C ALA A 77 11.48 -13.59 5.17
N TYR A 78 11.19 -12.33 5.47
CA TYR A 78 10.01 -11.89 6.20
C TYR A 78 9.07 -11.08 5.30
N ASN A 79 7.77 -11.32 5.39
CA ASN A 79 6.76 -10.46 4.79
C ASN A 79 6.27 -9.47 5.84
N LEU A 80 6.36 -8.17 5.54
CA LEU A 80 5.79 -7.11 6.37
C LEU A 80 4.49 -6.61 5.76
N ALA A 81 3.40 -7.00 6.39
CA ALA A 81 2.03 -6.68 6.02
C ALA A 81 1.24 -6.36 7.30
N ALA A 82 0.09 -5.70 7.18
CA ALA A 82 -0.81 -5.50 8.31
C ALA A 82 -1.68 -6.74 8.58
N GLY A 83 -1.73 -7.69 7.66
CA GLY A 83 -2.53 -8.89 7.75
C GLY A 83 -4.01 -8.67 7.41
N ARG A 84 -4.34 -7.53 6.81
CA ARG A 84 -5.69 -7.19 6.36
C ARG A 84 -5.67 -6.70 4.92
N GLU A 85 -6.48 -7.33 4.11
CA GLU A 85 -6.76 -6.91 2.75
C GLU A 85 -7.81 -5.78 2.74
N VAL A 86 -7.55 -4.71 1.99
CA VAL A 86 -8.44 -3.55 1.85
C VAL A 86 -8.62 -3.28 0.37
N THR A 87 -9.86 -3.19 -0.10
CA THR A 87 -10.17 -2.83 -1.48
C THR A 87 -9.94 -1.33 -1.72
N ILE A 88 -9.71 -0.95 -2.97
CA ILE A 88 -9.55 0.47 -3.32
C ILE A 88 -10.83 1.26 -3.06
N ALA A 89 -12.01 0.63 -3.23
CA ALA A 89 -13.29 1.23 -2.89
C ALA A 89 -13.42 1.48 -1.37
N GLU A 90 -13.05 0.49 -0.54
CA GLU A 90 -13.03 0.63 0.92
C GLU A 90 -12.04 1.71 1.36
N LEU A 91 -10.82 1.71 0.80
CA LEU A 91 -9.80 2.73 1.07
C LEU A 91 -10.30 4.13 0.74
N ALA A 92 -10.91 4.32 -0.42
CA ALA A 92 -11.49 5.60 -0.83
C ALA A 92 -12.56 6.05 0.18
N GLY A 93 -13.45 5.16 0.59
CA GLY A 93 -14.46 5.45 1.61
C GLY A 93 -13.86 5.89 2.94
N LEU A 94 -12.83 5.21 3.41
CA LEU A 94 -12.12 5.55 4.65
C LEU A 94 -11.43 6.92 4.57
N VAL A 95 -10.81 7.26 3.44
CA VAL A 95 -10.13 8.54 3.23
C VAL A 95 -11.13 9.69 3.09
N LEU A 96 -12.22 9.48 2.36
CA LEU A 96 -13.19 10.55 2.08
C LEU A 96 -14.14 10.82 3.25
N LYS A 97 -14.38 9.84 4.12
CA LYS A 97 -15.26 10.00 5.29
C LYS A 97 -14.92 11.21 6.17
N PRO A 98 -13.67 11.46 6.58
CA PRO A 98 -13.31 12.65 7.35
C PRO A 98 -13.55 13.96 6.59
N TRP A 99 -13.42 13.94 5.27
CA TRP A 99 -13.70 15.12 4.40
C TRP A 99 -15.19 15.45 4.39
N ASN A 100 -16.03 14.45 4.23
CA ASN A 100 -17.49 14.61 4.24
C ASN A 100 -18.02 15.10 5.59
N LEU A 101 -17.32 14.81 6.69
CA LEU A 101 -17.67 15.28 8.03
C LEU A 101 -17.27 16.75 8.31
N ARG A 102 -16.33 17.32 7.55
CA ARG A 102 -15.80 18.68 7.74
C ARG A 102 -16.52 19.76 6.94
N GLY A 103 -17.33 19.39 6.00
CA GLY A 103 -18.06 20.34 5.17
C GLY A 103 -19.00 19.58 4.23
N ASN A 104 -20.08 20.21 3.82
CA ASN A 104 -21.18 19.72 3.00
C ASN A 104 -20.81 19.06 1.64
N TRP A 105 -19.75 18.27 1.61
CA TRP A 105 -19.24 17.62 0.40
C TRP A 105 -19.68 16.15 0.40
N ASN A 106 -20.61 15.80 -0.44
CA ASN A 106 -20.88 14.40 -0.81
C ASN A 106 -19.78 13.92 -1.78
N LEU A 107 -18.52 13.90 -1.30
CA LEU A 107 -17.41 13.35 -2.06
C LEU A 107 -17.64 11.86 -2.25
N MET A 108 -17.89 11.47 -3.49
CA MET A 108 -18.02 10.08 -3.91
C MET A 108 -16.85 9.71 -4.81
N ALA A 109 -16.27 8.55 -4.57
CA ALA A 109 -15.35 7.95 -5.51
C ALA A 109 -16.14 7.27 -6.62
N THR A 110 -15.85 7.61 -7.86
CA THR A 110 -16.35 6.89 -9.04
C THR A 110 -15.20 6.13 -9.69
N PHE A 111 -15.50 4.96 -10.23
CA PHE A 111 -14.50 4.09 -10.85
C PHE A 111 -14.74 4.02 -12.34
N GLN A 112 -13.68 4.17 -13.12
CA GLN A 112 -13.71 4.05 -14.57
C GLN A 112 -12.98 2.79 -15.00
N SER A 113 -13.73 1.79 -15.43
CA SER A 113 -13.19 0.58 -16.06
C SER A 113 -12.82 0.88 -17.53
N GLY A 114 -11.64 0.46 -17.98
CA GLY A 114 -11.34 0.44 -19.40
C GLY A 114 -10.07 1.14 -19.89
N ILE A 115 -9.10 1.45 -19.02
CA ILE A 115 -7.76 1.82 -19.49
C ILE A 115 -6.84 0.61 -19.29
N PRO A 116 -6.18 0.10 -20.36
CA PRO A 116 -5.25 -0.99 -20.23
C PRO A 116 -4.12 -0.58 -19.27
N CYS A 117 -3.73 -1.48 -18.39
CA CYS A 117 -2.61 -1.30 -17.49
C CYS A 117 -1.32 -1.04 -18.28
N ILE A 118 -0.98 0.22 -18.55
CA ILE A 118 0.33 0.62 -19.08
C ILE A 118 1.23 0.88 -17.88
N GLY A 119 1.89 -0.16 -17.44
CA GLY A 119 2.91 -0.09 -16.40
C GLY A 119 3.40 -1.49 -16.12
N LYS A 120 4.70 -1.70 -16.21
CA LYS A 120 5.36 -2.93 -15.81
C LYS A 120 5.06 -3.19 -14.33
N GLN A 121 3.95 -3.88 -14.06
CA GLN A 121 3.73 -4.55 -12.80
C GLN A 121 3.82 -6.04 -13.07
N THR A 122 4.72 -6.66 -12.33
CA THR A 122 4.87 -8.11 -12.25
C THR A 122 3.50 -8.76 -12.12
N SER A 123 3.28 -9.67 -13.05
CA SER A 123 2.15 -10.55 -13.22
C SER A 123 1.54 -11.07 -11.92
N GLN A 124 0.43 -10.51 -11.49
CA GLN A 124 -0.65 -11.24 -10.84
C GLN A 124 -1.87 -10.30 -10.81
N ASN A 125 -2.93 -10.74 -11.47
CA ASN A 125 -4.26 -10.15 -11.56
C ASN A 125 -4.50 -9.11 -12.67
N CYS A 126 -4.31 -9.51 -13.93
CA CYS A 126 -5.21 -9.16 -15.01
C CYS A 126 -5.81 -10.49 -15.48
N LYS A 127 -7.00 -10.84 -15.03
CA LYS A 127 -7.87 -11.82 -15.72
C LYS A 127 -8.86 -11.07 -16.60
N PRO A 128 -9.17 -11.63 -17.79
CA PRO A 128 -10.01 -11.01 -18.79
C PRO A 128 -11.43 -10.78 -18.33
#